data_7edcd38d3a1866ba5f4d91bff8be2c14
#
_entry.id   7edcd38d3a1866ba5f4d91bff8be2c14
#
_cell.length_a   1.000
_cell.length_b   1.000
_cell.length_c   1.000
_cell.angle_alpha   90.00
_cell.angle_beta   90.00
_cell.angle_gamma   90.00
#
_symmetry.space_group_name_H-M   'P 1'
#
loop_
_entity.id
_entity.type
_entity.pdbx_description
1 polymer ?
#
loop_
_entity_poly.entity_id
_entity_poly.type
_entity_poly.pdbx_seq_one_letter_code
_entity_poly.pdbx_strand_id
1 'polypeptide(L)'
;MWVYPLWSVYSETELLSAKRIWFVMNCGSEIGNAAKYNRNIAEQKHLCYMGTSQILMPENYIAMFDAPEAEEARKIVKNAEPAIMDTVVWIKEGQPFPATRNNLYDRFMSGPVNPIFYRFFVKANAFQTDDTCISCGQCVENCPMNNITLESDKPTWGKQCTHCMACICYCPTEAIEYGKKSMGKPRYHFEQLKMK
;
A
#
# COMPACT_ATOMS: atom_id res chain seq x y z
N MET A 1 4.07 4.27 -7.87
CA MET A 1 3.61 3.91 -6.52
C MET A 1 3.30 5.17 -5.71
N TRP A 2 2.22 5.16 -5.01
CA TRP A 2 1.66 6.30 -4.29
C TRP A 2 2.01 6.19 -2.80
N VAL A 3 2.93 7.02 -2.32
CA VAL A 3 3.58 6.89 -0.99
C VAL A 3 2.85 7.68 0.11
N TYR A 4 1.86 8.46 -0.25
CA TYR A 4 1.24 9.47 0.63
C TYR A 4 0.64 8.95 1.95
N PRO A 5 -0.11 7.83 1.99
CA PRO A 5 -0.77 7.40 3.23
C PRO A 5 0.21 7.03 4.35
N LEU A 6 1.29 6.33 3.98
CA LEU A 6 2.32 5.96 4.95
C LEU A 6 3.08 7.18 5.47
N TRP A 7 3.30 8.19 4.61
CA TRP A 7 3.97 9.41 5.00
C TRP A 7 3.20 10.18 6.08
N SER A 8 1.87 10.33 5.97
CA SER A 8 1.06 11.01 6.98
C SER A 8 1.10 10.31 8.34
N VAL A 9 0.98 8.97 8.36
CA VAL A 9 1.06 8.18 9.59
C VAL A 9 2.42 8.34 10.26
N TYR A 10 3.52 8.20 9.53
CA TYR A 10 4.86 8.32 10.10
C TYR A 10 5.20 9.75 10.55
N SER A 11 4.68 10.78 9.88
CA SER A 11 4.93 12.18 10.27
C SER A 11 4.30 12.52 11.62
N GLU A 12 3.18 11.90 11.97
CA GLU A 12 2.45 12.11 13.22
C GLU A 12 2.93 11.22 14.37
N THR A 13 3.65 10.13 14.08
CA THR A 13 4.13 9.19 15.10
C THR A 13 5.33 9.77 15.86
N GLU A 14 5.30 9.68 17.18
CA GLU A 14 6.48 9.94 18.01
C GLU A 14 7.48 8.79 17.90
N LEU A 15 8.69 9.08 17.46
CA LEU A 15 9.78 8.13 17.33
C LEU A 15 10.96 8.57 18.18
N LEU A 16 11.65 7.61 18.78
CA LEU A 16 12.84 7.90 19.58
C LEU A 16 13.96 8.43 18.70
N SER A 17 14.46 9.63 18.98
CA SER A 17 15.56 10.26 18.24
C SER A 17 16.84 9.42 18.29
N ALA A 18 17.75 9.66 17.33
CA ALA A 18 19.05 9.00 17.22
C ALA A 18 19.00 7.47 16.98
N LYS A 19 17.84 6.87 16.79
CA LYS A 19 17.71 5.46 16.41
C LYS A 19 17.95 5.28 14.91
N ARG A 20 18.53 4.14 14.55
CA ARG A 20 18.66 3.74 13.14
C ARG A 20 17.29 3.28 12.62
N ILE A 21 16.93 3.70 11.41
CA ILE A 21 15.66 3.34 10.76
C ILE A 21 15.90 2.84 9.33
N TRP A 22 15.33 1.70 9.02
CA TRP A 22 15.27 1.10 7.68
C TRP A 22 13.81 1.15 7.21
N PHE A 23 13.60 1.53 5.96
CA PHE A 23 12.29 1.50 5.35
C PHE A 23 12.22 0.34 4.36
N VAL A 24 11.32 -0.60 4.60
CA VAL A 24 11.04 -1.71 3.67
C VAL A 24 9.65 -1.49 3.10
N MET A 25 9.56 -1.36 1.79
CA MET A 25 8.33 -1.04 1.09
C MET A 25 7.99 -2.10 0.05
N ASN A 26 6.75 -2.57 0.03
CA ASN A 26 6.24 -3.38 -1.06
C ASN A 26 5.62 -2.51 -2.16
N CYS A 27 5.67 -3.00 -3.39
CA CYS A 27 5.12 -2.30 -4.56
C CYS A 27 4.80 -3.30 -5.68
N GLY A 28 3.87 -2.94 -6.55
CA GLY A 28 3.55 -3.75 -7.75
C GLY A 28 4.60 -3.60 -8.86
N SER A 29 5.34 -2.48 -8.91
CA SER A 29 6.39 -2.24 -9.90
C SER A 29 7.60 -1.57 -9.29
N GLU A 30 7.49 -0.33 -8.85
CA GLU A 30 8.58 0.47 -8.30
C GLU A 30 8.07 1.45 -7.24
N ILE A 31 8.98 1.90 -6.37
CA ILE A 31 8.64 2.85 -5.29
C ILE A 31 8.82 4.32 -5.69
N GLY A 32 9.21 4.60 -6.93
CA GLY A 32 9.44 5.95 -7.39
C GLY A 32 10.41 6.72 -6.48
N ASN A 33 10.05 7.93 -6.09
CA ASN A 33 10.88 8.78 -5.24
C ASN A 33 10.66 8.57 -3.73
N ALA A 34 10.12 7.43 -3.31
CA ALA A 34 9.79 7.14 -1.90
C ALA A 34 11.01 7.25 -0.96
N ALA A 35 12.19 6.83 -1.43
CA ALA A 35 13.42 6.93 -0.64
C ALA A 35 13.73 8.37 -0.20
N LYS A 36 13.44 9.38 -1.04
CA LYS A 36 13.58 10.79 -0.67
C LYS A 36 12.61 11.19 0.44
N TYR A 37 11.35 10.78 0.34
CA TYR A 37 10.34 11.08 1.37
C TYR A 37 10.68 10.42 2.69
N ASN A 38 11.09 9.15 2.67
CA ASN A 38 11.50 8.41 3.87
C ASN A 38 12.72 9.03 4.54
N ARG A 39 13.71 9.48 3.77
CA ARG A 39 14.88 10.20 4.27
C ARG A 39 14.46 11.50 4.95
N ASN A 40 13.61 12.31 4.30
CA ASN A 40 13.13 13.57 4.88
C ASN A 40 12.40 13.35 6.21
N ILE A 41 11.56 12.31 6.32
CA ILE A 41 10.90 11.95 7.59
C ILE A 41 11.93 11.56 8.65
N ALA A 42 12.91 10.73 8.31
CA ALA A 42 13.95 10.32 9.23
C ALA A 42 14.73 11.54 9.75
N GLU A 43 15.10 12.47 8.87
CA GLU A 43 15.79 13.71 9.23
C GLU A 43 14.94 14.61 10.15
N GLN A 44 13.66 14.80 9.81
CA GLN A 44 12.72 15.58 10.65
C GLN A 44 12.51 14.99 12.04
N LYS A 45 12.60 13.67 12.18
CA LYS A 45 12.48 12.93 13.44
C LYS A 45 13.81 12.67 14.13
N HIS A 46 14.90 13.28 13.64
CA HIS A 46 16.27 13.07 14.15
C HIS A 46 16.67 11.59 14.23
N LEU A 47 16.26 10.79 13.21
CA LEU A 47 16.60 9.38 13.07
C LEU A 47 17.77 9.19 12.12
N CYS A 48 18.59 8.18 12.35
CA CYS A 48 19.65 7.81 11.43
C CYS A 48 19.05 6.98 10.28
N TYR A 49 18.89 7.58 9.11
CA TYR A 49 18.34 6.93 7.92
C TYR A 49 19.32 5.90 7.35
N MET A 50 18.92 4.64 7.34
CA MET A 50 19.70 3.50 6.88
C MET A 50 19.31 3.01 5.48
N GLY A 51 18.41 3.72 4.81
CA GLY A 51 18.01 3.42 3.45
C GLY A 51 16.56 2.97 3.30
N THR A 52 16.15 2.81 2.04
CA THR A 52 14.85 2.28 1.65
C THR A 52 15.05 1.12 0.69
N SER A 53 14.51 -0.04 1.04
CA SER A 53 14.45 -1.23 0.19
C SER A 53 13.05 -1.38 -0.39
N GLN A 54 12.95 -1.87 -1.64
CA GLN A 54 11.69 -2.23 -2.26
C GLN A 54 11.57 -3.75 -2.42
N ILE A 55 10.39 -4.27 -2.18
CA ILE A 55 10.02 -5.67 -2.43
C ILE A 55 8.90 -5.68 -3.45
N LEU A 56 9.14 -6.31 -4.61
CA LEU A 56 8.10 -6.48 -5.63
C LEU A 56 7.06 -7.49 -5.13
N MET A 57 5.80 -7.08 -5.12
CA MET A 57 4.67 -7.87 -4.71
C MET A 57 3.55 -7.75 -5.74
N PRO A 58 2.57 -8.68 -5.76
CA PRO A 58 1.46 -8.57 -6.69
C PRO A 58 0.73 -7.24 -6.58
N GLU A 59 0.33 -6.69 -7.72
CA GLU A 59 -0.48 -5.47 -7.78
C GLU A 59 -1.88 -5.72 -7.20
N ASN A 60 -2.37 -4.81 -6.39
CA ASN A 60 -3.71 -4.86 -5.82
C ASN A 60 -4.50 -3.55 -5.96
N TYR A 61 -3.94 -2.55 -6.64
CA TYR A 61 -4.64 -1.28 -6.86
C TYR A 61 -5.63 -1.37 -8.03
N ILE A 62 -6.64 -2.24 -7.86
CA ILE A 62 -7.60 -2.60 -8.90
C ILE A 62 -8.49 -1.44 -9.37
N ALA A 63 -8.53 -0.32 -8.67
CA ALA A 63 -9.18 0.91 -9.15
C ALA A 63 -8.51 1.50 -10.40
N MET A 64 -7.24 1.13 -10.70
CA MET A 64 -6.49 1.61 -11.87
C MET A 64 -5.83 0.50 -12.69
N PHE A 65 -5.34 -0.55 -12.04
CA PHE A 65 -4.57 -1.62 -12.66
C PHE A 65 -5.31 -2.95 -12.55
N ASP A 66 -4.83 -3.97 -13.24
CA ASP A 66 -5.32 -5.31 -13.08
C ASP A 66 -4.45 -6.05 -12.06
N ALA A 67 -5.07 -6.72 -11.10
CA ALA A 67 -4.37 -7.62 -10.21
C ALA A 67 -4.03 -8.92 -10.98
N PRO A 68 -2.90 -9.56 -10.68
CA PRO A 68 -2.56 -10.83 -11.28
C PRO A 68 -3.48 -11.94 -10.75
N GLU A 69 -3.68 -12.97 -11.58
CA GLU A 69 -4.34 -14.20 -11.16
C GLU A 69 -3.54 -14.90 -10.05
N ALA A 70 -4.21 -15.75 -9.27
CA ALA A 70 -3.63 -16.37 -8.06
C ALA A 70 -2.32 -17.13 -8.32
N GLU A 71 -2.19 -17.81 -9.48
CA GLU A 71 -0.95 -18.53 -9.83
C GLU A 71 0.22 -17.57 -10.10
N GLU A 72 -0.05 -16.51 -10.85
CA GLU A 72 0.95 -15.48 -11.13
C GLU A 72 1.33 -14.74 -9.85
N ALA A 73 0.35 -14.41 -9.00
CA ALA A 73 0.60 -13.78 -7.70
C ALA A 73 1.53 -14.64 -6.83
N ARG A 74 1.34 -15.99 -6.79
CA ARG A 74 2.26 -16.90 -6.09
C ARG A 74 3.68 -16.86 -6.66
N LYS A 75 3.83 -16.80 -7.99
CA LYS A 75 5.16 -16.69 -8.63
C LYS A 75 5.85 -15.39 -8.24
N ILE A 76 5.12 -14.27 -8.24
CA ILE A 76 5.66 -12.96 -7.83
C ILE A 76 6.11 -13.01 -6.38
N VAL A 77 5.28 -13.54 -5.46
CA VAL A 77 5.63 -13.66 -4.04
C VAL A 77 6.86 -14.54 -3.84
N LYS A 78 6.92 -15.70 -4.52
CA LYS A 78 8.09 -16.58 -4.45
C LYS A 78 9.37 -15.90 -4.96
N ASN A 79 9.26 -15.15 -6.04
CA ASN A 79 10.39 -14.40 -6.59
C ASN A 79 10.85 -13.24 -5.70
N ALA A 80 10.01 -12.78 -4.77
CA ALA A 80 10.37 -11.77 -3.79
C ALA A 80 11.21 -12.29 -2.62
N GLU A 81 11.20 -13.61 -2.36
CA GLU A 81 11.91 -14.22 -1.21
C GLU A 81 13.39 -13.85 -1.12
N PRO A 82 14.20 -13.91 -2.20
CA PRO A 82 15.60 -13.52 -2.12
C PRO A 82 15.79 -12.06 -1.67
N ALA A 83 15.02 -11.13 -2.24
CA ALA A 83 15.09 -9.71 -1.87
C ALA A 83 14.67 -9.47 -0.41
N ILE A 84 13.70 -10.25 0.10
CA ILE A 84 13.30 -10.22 1.51
C ILE A 84 14.47 -10.71 2.39
N MET A 85 15.10 -11.81 2.02
CA MET A 85 16.24 -12.37 2.78
C MET A 85 17.43 -11.42 2.80
N ASP A 86 17.78 -10.83 1.66
CA ASP A 86 18.83 -9.81 1.58
C ASP A 86 18.52 -8.63 2.50
N THR A 87 17.27 -8.14 2.47
CA THR A 87 16.79 -7.06 3.34
C THR A 87 16.98 -7.41 4.81
N VAL A 88 16.63 -8.64 5.23
CA VAL A 88 16.81 -9.12 6.60
C VAL A 88 18.29 -9.15 7.00
N VAL A 89 19.18 -9.62 6.12
CA VAL A 89 20.64 -9.66 6.38
C VAL A 89 21.18 -8.24 6.61
N TRP A 90 20.89 -7.29 5.73
CA TRP A 90 21.33 -5.90 5.88
C TRP A 90 20.88 -5.27 7.20
N ILE A 91 19.64 -5.52 7.63
CA ILE A 91 19.12 -5.01 8.91
C ILE A 91 19.85 -5.67 10.08
N LYS A 92 20.01 -7.00 10.07
CA LYS A 92 20.69 -7.73 11.16
C LYS A 92 22.13 -7.29 11.34
N GLU A 93 22.83 -7.06 10.24
CA GLU A 93 24.23 -6.60 10.25
C GLU A 93 24.34 -5.09 10.54
N GLY A 94 23.22 -4.40 10.65
CA GLY A 94 23.19 -2.96 10.89
C GLY A 94 23.74 -2.13 9.74
N GLN A 95 23.74 -2.67 8.52
CA GLN A 95 24.25 -2.03 7.32
C GLN A 95 23.16 -1.17 6.63
N PRO A 96 23.55 -0.06 5.99
CA PRO A 96 22.60 0.72 5.20
C PRO A 96 22.20 -0.04 3.93
N PHE A 97 20.94 0.10 3.51
CA PHE A 97 20.51 -0.43 2.22
C PHE A 97 21.23 0.27 1.07
N PRO A 98 21.48 -0.44 -0.04
CA PRO A 98 21.99 0.16 -1.26
C PRO A 98 21.12 1.33 -1.71
N ALA A 99 21.76 2.33 -2.32
CA ALA A 99 21.01 3.49 -2.81
C ALA A 99 20.02 3.09 -3.92
N THR A 100 18.78 3.51 -3.79
CA THR A 100 17.77 3.35 -4.84
C THR A 100 18.09 4.24 -6.03
N ARG A 101 17.95 3.69 -7.25
CA ARG A 101 18.11 4.47 -8.48
C ARG A 101 16.80 5.20 -8.76
N ASN A 102 16.86 6.52 -8.86
CA ASN A 102 15.73 7.36 -9.27
C ASN A 102 16.05 8.01 -10.62
N ASN A 103 15.12 7.90 -11.55
CA ASN A 103 15.18 8.59 -12.82
C ASN A 103 14.38 9.92 -12.80
N LEU A 104 14.47 10.70 -13.88
CA LEU A 104 13.74 11.97 -13.97
C LEU A 104 12.23 11.77 -14.02
N TYR A 105 11.75 10.66 -14.58
CA TYR A 105 10.34 10.30 -14.62
C TYR A 105 9.80 10.06 -13.21
N ASP A 106 10.51 9.28 -12.37
CA ASP A 106 10.13 9.04 -10.97
C ASP A 106 10.02 10.34 -10.17
N ARG A 107 10.96 11.25 -10.40
CA ARG A 107 10.97 12.57 -9.74
C ARG A 107 9.77 13.43 -10.14
N PHE A 108 9.39 13.39 -11.42
CA PHE A 108 8.23 14.11 -11.93
C PHE A 108 6.93 13.49 -11.42
N MET A 109 6.75 12.18 -11.54
CA MET A 109 5.54 11.48 -11.12
C MET A 109 5.32 11.53 -9.61
N SER A 110 6.36 11.34 -8.81
CA SER A 110 6.28 11.40 -7.34
C SER A 110 6.27 12.83 -6.80
N GLY A 111 6.67 13.81 -7.59
CA GLY A 111 6.68 15.23 -7.21
C GLY A 111 5.35 15.91 -7.51
N PRO A 112 5.22 16.67 -8.64
CA PRO A 112 4.04 17.47 -8.92
C PRO A 112 2.79 16.64 -9.23
N VAL A 113 2.93 15.45 -9.84
CA VAL A 113 1.78 14.62 -10.25
C VAL A 113 1.10 13.98 -9.03
N ASN A 114 1.86 13.51 -8.05
CA ASN A 114 1.33 12.79 -6.91
C ASN A 114 0.31 13.60 -6.07
N PRO A 115 0.58 14.85 -5.63
CA PRO A 115 -0.40 15.65 -4.89
C PRO A 115 -1.69 15.93 -5.69
N ILE A 116 -1.56 16.15 -7.01
CA ILE A 116 -2.70 16.36 -7.90
C ILE A 116 -3.55 15.09 -7.96
N PHE A 117 -2.91 13.93 -8.12
CA PHE A 117 -3.60 12.65 -8.12
C PHE A 117 -4.38 12.42 -6.82
N TYR A 118 -3.75 12.63 -5.66
CA TYR A 118 -4.43 12.49 -4.37
C TYR A 118 -5.62 13.42 -4.23
N ARG A 119 -5.44 14.68 -4.63
CA ARG A 119 -6.51 15.69 -4.51
C ARG A 119 -7.74 15.35 -5.36
N PHE A 120 -7.56 14.81 -6.55
CA PHE A 120 -8.64 14.64 -7.53
C PHE A 120 -9.12 13.20 -7.70
N PHE A 121 -8.26 12.21 -7.53
CA PHE A 121 -8.56 10.82 -7.84
C PHE A 121 -8.71 9.92 -6.61
N VAL A 122 -8.03 10.19 -5.50
CA VAL A 122 -8.15 9.41 -4.28
C VAL A 122 -9.39 9.85 -3.52
N LYS A 123 -10.54 9.26 -3.84
CA LYS A 123 -11.85 9.58 -3.27
C LYS A 123 -12.60 8.31 -2.88
N ALA A 124 -13.25 8.33 -1.71
CA ALA A 124 -14.05 7.20 -1.27
C ALA A 124 -15.42 7.08 -1.96
N ASN A 125 -15.90 8.16 -2.58
CA ASN A 125 -17.26 8.29 -3.08
C ASN A 125 -17.64 7.34 -4.23
N ALA A 126 -16.68 6.67 -4.84
CA ALA A 126 -16.94 5.66 -5.87
C ALA A 126 -16.99 4.23 -5.32
N PHE A 127 -16.69 4.01 -4.04
CA PHE A 127 -16.94 2.72 -3.41
C PHE A 127 -18.44 2.49 -3.28
N GLN A 128 -18.85 1.32 -3.66
CA GLN A 128 -20.24 0.88 -3.58
C GLN A 128 -20.30 -0.59 -3.18
N THR A 129 -21.44 -0.98 -2.63
CA THR A 129 -21.69 -2.36 -2.19
C THR A 129 -22.93 -2.87 -2.87
N ASP A 130 -22.87 -4.08 -3.38
CA ASP A 130 -24.05 -4.78 -3.95
C ASP A 130 -24.80 -5.63 -2.90
N ASP A 131 -25.77 -6.39 -3.37
CA ASP A 131 -26.65 -7.19 -2.52
C ASP A 131 -26.03 -8.51 -2.02
N THR A 132 -24.82 -8.87 -2.50
CA THR A 132 -24.06 -10.02 -2.00
C THR A 132 -23.36 -9.74 -0.67
N CYS A 133 -23.41 -8.50 -0.18
CA CYS A 133 -22.85 -8.12 1.11
C CYS A 133 -23.58 -8.82 2.27
N ILE A 134 -22.80 -9.57 3.06
CA ILE A 134 -23.28 -10.32 4.24
C ILE A 134 -23.07 -9.55 5.56
N SER A 135 -22.73 -8.28 5.51
CA SER A 135 -22.55 -7.40 6.70
C SER A 135 -21.52 -7.91 7.72
N CYS A 136 -20.50 -8.66 7.25
CA CYS A 136 -19.52 -9.33 8.13
C CYS A 136 -18.53 -8.37 8.83
N GLY A 137 -18.47 -7.09 8.46
CA GLY A 137 -17.59 -6.09 9.08
C GLY A 137 -16.11 -6.16 8.67
N GLN A 138 -15.68 -7.14 7.89
CA GLN A 138 -14.25 -7.27 7.51
C GLN A 138 -13.67 -6.03 6.82
N CYS A 139 -14.47 -5.32 6.04
CA CYS A 139 -14.04 -4.07 5.42
C CYS A 139 -13.79 -2.95 6.45
N VAL A 140 -14.51 -2.95 7.57
CA VAL A 140 -14.31 -2.03 8.70
C VAL A 140 -13.00 -2.38 9.40
N GLU A 141 -12.80 -3.65 9.77
CA GLU A 141 -11.63 -4.14 10.48
C GLU A 141 -10.32 -3.97 9.69
N ASN A 142 -10.37 -4.22 8.38
CA ASN A 142 -9.21 -4.09 7.50
C ASN A 142 -8.92 -2.66 7.03
N CYS A 143 -9.71 -1.66 7.45
CA CYS A 143 -9.45 -0.28 7.05
C CYS A 143 -8.35 0.35 7.90
N PRO A 144 -7.13 0.60 7.36
CA PRO A 144 -6.02 1.13 8.16
C PRO A 144 -6.26 2.56 8.66
N MET A 145 -7.26 3.24 8.11
CA MET A 145 -7.63 4.61 8.49
C MET A 145 -8.89 4.67 9.35
N ASN A 146 -9.46 3.51 9.75
CA ASN A 146 -10.76 3.44 10.46
C ASN A 146 -11.86 4.30 9.78
N ASN A 147 -11.85 4.31 8.45
CA ASN A 147 -12.66 5.22 7.62
C ASN A 147 -13.95 4.57 7.10
N ILE A 148 -14.30 3.39 7.61
CA ILE A 148 -15.48 2.64 7.18
C ILE A 148 -16.33 2.33 8.42
N THR A 149 -17.63 2.57 8.32
CA THR A 149 -18.65 2.21 9.32
C THR A 149 -19.73 1.36 8.67
N LEU A 150 -20.47 0.58 9.46
CA LEU A 150 -21.69 -0.08 8.98
C LEU A 150 -22.88 0.81 9.30
N GLU A 151 -23.64 1.18 8.28
CA GLU A 151 -24.91 1.90 8.40
C GLU A 151 -25.98 1.07 7.70
N SER A 152 -27.03 0.72 8.45
CA SER A 152 -28.08 -0.20 7.96
C SER A 152 -27.53 -1.48 7.34
N ASP A 153 -26.56 -2.11 8.03
CA ASP A 153 -25.89 -3.35 7.64
C ASP A 153 -25.07 -3.27 6.33
N LYS A 154 -24.78 -2.08 5.83
CA LYS A 154 -23.92 -1.85 4.66
C LYS A 154 -22.74 -0.95 5.02
N PRO A 155 -21.55 -1.17 4.40
CA PRO A 155 -20.41 -0.31 4.65
C PRO A 155 -20.58 1.07 4.03
N THR A 156 -20.24 2.09 4.81
CA THR A 156 -20.21 3.50 4.42
C THR A 156 -18.80 4.04 4.60
N TRP A 157 -18.29 4.75 3.60
CA TRP A 157 -16.91 5.28 3.57
C TRP A 157 -16.88 6.77 3.93
N GLY A 158 -16.04 7.12 4.89
CA GLY A 158 -15.74 8.51 5.23
C GLY A 158 -14.78 9.20 4.26
N LYS A 159 -14.25 10.34 4.68
CA LYS A 159 -13.42 11.23 3.83
C LYS A 159 -11.91 10.91 3.87
N GLN A 160 -11.45 10.05 4.77
CA GLN A 160 -10.03 9.75 4.99
C GLN A 160 -9.54 8.51 4.23
N CYS A 161 -10.14 8.23 3.09
CA CYS A 161 -9.76 7.08 2.26
C CYS A 161 -8.39 7.29 1.62
N THR A 162 -7.53 6.29 1.73
CA THR A 162 -6.18 6.28 1.12
C THR A 162 -6.08 5.44 -0.15
N HIS A 163 -7.21 4.89 -0.63
CA HIS A 163 -7.24 3.97 -1.77
C HIS A 163 -6.33 2.74 -1.62
N CYS A 164 -6.18 2.21 -0.43
CA CYS A 164 -5.36 1.01 -0.20
C CYS A 164 -5.98 -0.29 -0.74
N MET A 165 -7.24 -0.25 -1.18
CA MET A 165 -8.04 -1.38 -1.71
C MET A 165 -8.27 -2.53 -0.72
N ALA A 166 -7.87 -2.42 0.54
CA ALA A 166 -8.08 -3.49 1.52
C ALA A 166 -9.55 -3.91 1.64
N CYS A 167 -10.47 -2.95 1.70
CA CYS A 167 -11.91 -3.24 1.81
C CYS A 167 -12.44 -4.09 0.64
N ILE A 168 -11.95 -3.87 -0.59
CA ILE A 168 -12.33 -4.66 -1.77
C ILE A 168 -11.64 -6.02 -1.73
N CYS A 169 -10.33 -6.04 -1.50
CA CYS A 169 -9.52 -7.27 -1.62
C CYS A 169 -9.82 -8.28 -0.51
N TYR A 170 -10.23 -7.84 0.68
CA TYR A 170 -10.58 -8.71 1.80
C TYR A 170 -12.08 -9.02 1.90
N CYS A 171 -12.92 -8.54 0.98
CA CYS A 171 -14.35 -8.83 0.99
C CYS A 171 -14.61 -10.30 0.62
N PRO A 172 -15.14 -11.15 1.52
CA PRO A 172 -15.27 -12.58 1.28
C PRO A 172 -16.32 -12.94 0.22
N THR A 173 -17.28 -12.06 -0.02
CA THR A 173 -18.31 -12.20 -1.05
C THR A 173 -18.07 -11.33 -2.27
N GLU A 174 -16.92 -10.63 -2.31
CA GLU A 174 -16.57 -9.66 -3.37
C GLU A 174 -17.62 -8.58 -3.63
N ALA A 175 -18.45 -8.27 -2.63
CA ALA A 175 -19.57 -7.34 -2.71
C ALA A 175 -19.18 -5.88 -2.88
N ILE A 176 -17.92 -5.51 -2.70
CA ILE A 176 -17.45 -4.12 -2.76
C ILE A 176 -16.79 -3.84 -4.09
N GLU A 177 -17.21 -2.76 -4.73
CA GLU A 177 -16.67 -2.28 -6.00
C GLU A 177 -16.26 -0.80 -5.94
N TYR A 178 -15.28 -0.42 -6.75
CA TYR A 178 -14.93 0.99 -7.00
C TYR A 178 -15.55 1.46 -8.33
N GLY A 179 -16.82 1.75 -8.31
CA GLY A 179 -17.62 2.01 -9.49
C GLY A 179 -17.52 0.85 -10.48
N LYS A 180 -17.36 1.16 -11.76
CA LYS A 180 -17.17 0.15 -12.82
C LYS A 180 -15.71 -0.29 -13.01
N LYS A 181 -14.76 0.35 -12.31
CA LYS A 181 -13.33 0.17 -12.58
C LYS A 181 -12.75 -1.12 -12.01
N SER A 182 -13.34 -1.65 -10.96
CA SER A 182 -12.90 -2.87 -10.30
C SER A 182 -13.74 -4.10 -10.65
N MET A 183 -14.87 -3.91 -11.34
CA MET A 183 -15.78 -5.00 -11.70
C MET A 183 -15.09 -6.06 -12.56
N GLY A 184 -15.25 -7.34 -12.14
CA GLY A 184 -14.68 -8.49 -12.84
C GLY A 184 -13.16 -8.62 -12.80
N LYS A 185 -12.47 -7.77 -12.04
CA LYS A 185 -11.03 -7.89 -11.85
C LYS A 185 -10.69 -8.89 -10.74
N PRO A 186 -9.60 -9.66 -10.89
CA PRO A 186 -9.09 -10.49 -9.81
C PRO A 186 -8.81 -9.65 -8.55
N ARG A 187 -8.98 -10.27 -7.39
CA ARG A 187 -8.71 -9.64 -6.10
C ARG A 187 -7.58 -10.39 -5.42
N TYR A 188 -6.67 -9.65 -4.83
CA TYR A 188 -5.50 -10.20 -4.21
C TYR A 188 -5.32 -9.65 -2.80
N HIS A 189 -5.13 -10.56 -1.85
CA HIS A 189 -4.50 -10.29 -0.58
C HIS A 189 -3.59 -11.48 -0.19
N PHE A 190 -2.55 -11.20 0.57
CA PHE A 190 -1.47 -12.16 0.81
C PHE A 190 -1.94 -13.47 1.46
N GLU A 191 -2.90 -13.40 2.38
CA GLU A 191 -3.42 -14.55 3.12
C GLU A 191 -4.12 -15.57 2.21
N GLN A 192 -4.76 -15.13 1.12
CA GLN A 192 -5.39 -16.03 0.15
C GLN A 192 -4.39 -17.01 -0.48
N LEU A 193 -3.12 -16.62 -0.58
CA LEU A 193 -2.10 -17.48 -1.18
C LEU A 193 -1.64 -18.62 -0.26
N LYS A 194 -1.89 -18.48 1.05
CA LYS A 194 -1.50 -19.47 2.07
C LYS A 194 -2.54 -20.57 2.28
N MET A 195 -3.77 -20.37 1.80
CA MET A 195 -4.91 -21.25 2.08
C MET A 195 -5.09 -22.42 1.09
N LYS A 196 -4.06 -22.76 0.31
CA LYS A 196 -4.10 -23.90 -0.61
C LYS A 196 -2.89 -24.79 -0.47
#